data_ec661324f3751d85c9c24600c39aa48d
#
_entry.id   ec661324f3751d85c9c24600c39aa48d
#
_cell.length_a   1.000
_cell.length_b   1.000
_cell.length_c   1.000
_cell.angle_alpha   90.00
_cell.angle_beta   90.00
_cell.angle_gamma   90.00
#
_symmetry.space_group_name_H-M   'P 1'
#
loop_
_entity.id
_entity.type
_entity.pdbx_description
1 polymer ?
#
loop_
_entity_poly.entity_id
_entity_poly.type
_entity_poly.pdbx_seq_one_letter_code
_entity_poly.pdbx_strand_id
1 'polypeptide(L)'
;MAYVGTPIDTTNQFQSLVGKRFSGDASTTAFTLDVAPSSTLDIEVFVENVRQDPNSAYSLSGTTLTFAAAPPSGTNNIYVVHQAKAVGTISPAAGTVNADSFDNTVISGHTALAATPADTDEFLISDAGTIKRIDFSHIKGQGKVAQVVSAVNTSEYSTTSSSYSDITGLTLDITPSATSSKVLIMMQMTNRVANGGANTARGTVKLLRDSTDLQEMSYFAQLSIGNGNPDSLIHSGSHIYLDSPSSSSQITYKYQGKTGAQTFYAYVKNMIAMEILS
;
A
#
# COMPACT_ATOMS: atom_id res chain seq x y z
N MET A 1 42.54 -15.11 31.15
CA MET A 1 41.18 -14.70 31.51
C MET A 1 40.48 -14.33 30.24
N ALA A 2 39.38 -14.98 29.93
CA ALA A 2 38.57 -14.58 28.75
C ALA A 2 37.90 -13.23 29.07
N TYR A 3 37.96 -12.26 28.18
CA TYR A 3 37.27 -11.00 28.28
C TYR A 3 35.74 -11.26 28.23
N VAL A 4 35.07 -10.94 29.33
CA VAL A 4 33.60 -11.08 29.41
C VAL A 4 32.99 -9.69 29.16
N GLY A 5 32.63 -9.44 27.94
CA GLY A 5 31.98 -8.22 27.49
C GLY A 5 31.94 -8.17 25.96
N THR A 6 31.04 -7.35 25.41
CA THR A 6 31.05 -7.04 23.98
C THR A 6 32.40 -6.45 23.61
N PRO A 7 33.13 -6.94 22.60
CA PRO A 7 34.34 -6.28 22.12
C PRO A 7 34.01 -4.83 21.83
N ILE A 8 34.88 -3.93 22.32
CA ILE A 8 34.78 -2.53 21.90
C ILE A 8 34.84 -2.51 20.38
N ASP A 9 33.81 -1.95 19.75
CA ASP A 9 33.75 -1.82 18.30
C ASP A 9 34.99 -1.06 17.82
N THR A 10 35.89 -1.79 17.15
CA THR A 10 37.14 -1.25 16.66
C THR A 10 36.95 -0.34 15.44
N THR A 11 35.74 -0.26 14.89
CA THR A 11 35.39 0.66 13.80
C THR A 11 35.09 2.08 14.29
N ASN A 12 34.76 2.27 15.58
CA ASN A 12 34.59 3.59 16.22
C ASN A 12 35.84 4.02 16.99
N GLN A 13 36.98 3.61 16.51
CA GLN A 13 38.21 3.89 17.22
C GLN A 13 38.61 5.37 17.21
N PHE A 14 39.09 5.77 18.37
CA PHE A 14 39.81 6.97 18.62
C PHE A 14 40.64 7.39 17.40
N GLN A 15 40.19 8.44 16.71
CA GLN A 15 41.10 9.11 15.79
C GLN A 15 42.29 9.57 16.60
N SER A 16 43.49 9.18 16.15
CA SER A 16 44.74 9.70 16.76
C SER A 16 44.63 11.20 16.84
N LEU A 17 45.01 11.77 17.98
CA LEU A 17 45.18 13.20 18.10
C LEU A 17 46.18 13.64 17.02
N VAL A 18 45.73 14.43 16.07
CA VAL A 18 46.55 14.84 14.94
C VAL A 18 47.29 16.11 15.33
N GLY A 19 48.61 16.04 15.32
CA GLY A 19 49.42 17.23 15.38
C GLY A 19 49.76 17.76 14.00
N LYS A 20 49.65 19.05 13.77
CA LYS A 20 50.06 19.70 12.51
C LYS A 20 51.11 20.75 12.75
N ARG A 21 52.12 20.82 11.85
CA ARG A 21 53.18 21.80 11.89
C ARG A 21 53.07 22.77 10.72
N PHE A 22 53.44 24.02 10.98
CA PHE A 22 53.51 25.07 9.98
C PHE A 22 54.84 25.84 10.16
N SER A 23 55.24 26.51 9.11
CA SER A 23 56.39 27.42 9.12
C SER A 23 55.89 28.87 9.10
N GLY A 24 56.26 29.64 10.07
CA GLY A 24 55.97 31.07 10.10
C GLY A 24 56.84 31.81 9.09
N ASP A 25 56.34 32.94 8.57
CA ASP A 25 57.00 33.81 7.61
C ASP A 25 57.04 35.29 8.06
N ALA A 26 56.64 35.56 9.30
CA ALA A 26 56.50 36.88 9.90
C ALA A 26 55.47 37.82 9.21
N SER A 27 54.60 37.23 8.31
CA SER A 27 53.57 37.98 7.60
C SER A 27 52.23 37.28 7.59
N THR A 28 52.22 35.96 7.45
CA THR A 28 51.00 35.14 7.40
C THR A 28 50.43 34.94 8.79
N THR A 29 49.14 35.22 8.97
CA THR A 29 48.42 35.01 10.23
C THR A 29 47.48 33.84 10.19
N ALA A 30 47.00 33.37 9.01
CA ALA A 30 46.00 32.32 8.85
C ALA A 30 46.60 30.99 8.39
N PHE A 31 46.30 29.91 9.09
CA PHE A 31 46.81 28.57 8.85
C PHE A 31 45.67 27.57 8.82
N THR A 32 45.69 26.62 7.86
CA THR A 32 44.61 25.64 7.71
C THR A 32 44.93 24.34 8.44
N LEU A 33 44.11 23.99 9.42
CA LEU A 33 44.14 22.70 10.12
C LEU A 33 43.51 21.59 9.26
N ASP A 34 43.89 20.34 9.54
CA ASP A 34 43.33 19.18 8.83
C ASP A 34 41.94 18.82 9.34
N VAL A 35 41.64 19.15 10.61
CA VAL A 35 40.36 18.91 11.27
C VAL A 35 39.91 20.19 11.95
N ALA A 36 38.64 20.53 11.84
CA ALA A 36 38.06 21.68 12.53
C ALA A 36 37.89 21.35 14.02
N PRO A 37 38.56 22.10 14.94
CA PRO A 37 38.27 22.01 16.37
C PRO A 37 36.89 22.61 16.68
N SER A 38 36.22 22.11 17.71
CA SER A 38 34.93 22.67 18.13
C SER A 38 35.10 24.00 18.90
N SER A 39 36.28 24.21 19.48
CA SER A 39 36.62 25.36 20.30
C SER A 39 38.13 25.63 20.27
N THR A 40 38.55 26.88 20.54
CA THR A 40 39.94 27.22 20.77
C THR A 40 40.56 26.48 21.96
N LEU A 41 39.72 25.98 22.88
CA LEU A 41 40.14 25.18 24.04
C LEU A 41 40.39 23.71 23.71
N ASP A 42 39.97 23.25 22.52
CA ASP A 42 40.15 21.86 22.06
C ASP A 42 41.49 21.63 21.38
N ILE A 43 42.32 22.68 21.28
CA ILE A 43 43.66 22.62 20.70
C ILE A 43 44.67 23.32 21.59
N GLU A 44 45.90 22.85 21.52
CA GLU A 44 47.07 23.60 22.01
C GLU A 44 47.89 24.07 20.83
N VAL A 45 48.18 25.38 20.82
CA VAL A 45 48.96 26.03 19.78
C VAL A 45 50.28 26.52 20.38
N PHE A 46 51.38 26.17 19.71
CA PHE A 46 52.70 26.54 20.13
C PHE A 46 53.41 27.30 18.99
N VAL A 47 54.08 28.38 19.32
CA VAL A 47 54.96 29.11 18.43
C VAL A 47 56.35 29.15 19.10
N GLU A 48 57.39 28.65 18.42
CA GLU A 48 58.74 28.51 18.96
C GLU A 48 58.79 27.77 20.33
N ASN A 49 57.95 26.75 20.48
CA ASN A 49 57.74 25.99 21.71
C ASN A 49 57.06 26.76 22.85
N VAL A 50 56.59 27.97 22.63
CA VAL A 50 55.80 28.74 23.60
C VAL A 50 54.32 28.54 23.33
N ARG A 51 53.58 28.08 24.34
CA ARG A 51 52.14 27.93 24.28
C ARG A 51 51.46 29.28 24.09
N GLN A 52 50.55 29.34 23.14
CA GLN A 52 49.75 30.52 22.83
C GLN A 52 48.43 30.47 23.61
N ASP A 53 48.02 31.63 24.11
CA ASP A 53 46.78 31.73 24.90
C ASP A 53 45.54 31.68 24.01
N PRO A 54 44.59 30.73 24.27
CA PRO A 54 43.35 30.63 23.50
C PRO A 54 42.53 31.91 23.59
N ASN A 55 41.88 32.30 22.48
CA ASN A 55 41.00 33.47 22.33
C ASN A 55 41.71 34.85 22.38
N SER A 56 42.95 34.93 22.91
CA SER A 56 43.72 36.18 22.91
C SER A 56 44.82 36.17 21.85
N ALA A 57 45.58 35.08 21.73
CA ALA A 57 46.66 34.95 20.77
C ALA A 57 46.19 34.44 19.40
N TYR A 58 45.08 33.70 19.37
CA TYR A 58 44.50 33.15 18.13
C TYR A 58 42.99 32.96 18.20
N SER A 59 42.35 32.86 17.06
CA SER A 59 40.93 32.52 16.87
C SER A 59 40.78 31.35 15.90
N LEU A 60 39.57 30.73 15.87
CA LEU A 60 39.23 29.65 14.99
C LEU A 60 37.96 29.98 14.20
N SER A 61 37.95 29.60 12.92
CA SER A 61 36.75 29.57 12.08
C SER A 61 36.83 28.34 11.18
N GLY A 62 36.02 27.30 11.51
CA GLY A 62 36.12 26.00 10.87
C GLY A 62 37.54 25.40 11.02
N THR A 63 38.20 25.11 9.92
CA THR A 63 39.58 24.63 9.90
C THR A 63 40.63 25.76 9.93
N THR A 64 40.23 27.04 9.90
CA THR A 64 41.16 28.15 9.85
C THR A 64 41.52 28.62 11.24
N LEU A 65 42.81 28.49 11.59
CA LEU A 65 43.45 29.06 12.74
C LEU A 65 44.02 30.43 12.34
N THR A 66 43.63 31.51 13.01
CA THR A 66 44.12 32.87 12.74
C THR A 66 44.78 33.44 13.97
N PHE A 67 46.06 33.75 13.88
CA PHE A 67 46.79 34.40 14.93
C PHE A 67 46.47 35.91 15.00
N ALA A 68 46.49 36.50 16.20
CA ALA A 68 46.30 37.92 16.43
C ALA A 68 47.45 38.75 15.84
N ALA A 69 48.66 38.20 15.78
CA ALA A 69 49.85 38.77 15.11
C ALA A 69 50.58 37.66 14.36
N ALA A 70 51.22 38.00 13.23
CA ALA A 70 51.96 37.03 12.44
C ALA A 70 53.09 36.35 13.26
N PRO A 71 53.13 35.00 13.33
CA PRO A 71 54.23 34.29 13.99
C PRO A 71 55.58 34.57 13.32
N PRO A 72 56.69 34.56 14.08
CA PRO A 72 58.01 34.83 13.53
C PRO A 72 58.42 33.83 12.45
N SER A 73 59.33 34.26 11.56
CA SER A 73 59.84 33.39 10.51
C SER A 73 60.62 32.21 11.10
N GLY A 74 60.30 30.99 10.68
CA GLY A 74 60.97 29.78 11.13
C GLY A 74 60.41 28.53 10.49
N THR A 75 61.22 27.47 10.34
CA THR A 75 60.81 26.20 9.76
C THR A 75 60.16 25.33 10.82
N ASN A 76 58.90 24.90 10.59
CA ASN A 76 58.14 24.05 11.52
C ASN A 76 58.05 24.60 12.95
N ASN A 77 58.17 25.95 13.11
CA ASN A 77 58.20 26.62 14.38
C ASN A 77 56.81 26.85 15.00
N ILE A 78 55.74 26.53 14.26
CA ILE A 78 54.35 26.52 14.73
C ILE A 78 53.88 25.08 14.74
N TYR A 79 53.30 24.63 15.86
CA TYR A 79 52.61 23.33 15.87
C TYR A 79 51.34 23.39 16.71
N VAL A 80 50.36 22.62 16.26
CA VAL A 80 49.04 22.52 16.87
C VAL A 80 48.79 21.07 17.26
N VAL A 81 48.32 20.86 18.49
CA VAL A 81 47.92 19.56 19.01
C VAL A 81 46.46 19.62 19.36
N HIS A 82 45.66 18.72 18.82
CA HIS A 82 44.27 18.59 19.23
C HIS A 82 44.17 17.84 20.54
N GLN A 83 43.56 18.42 21.57
CA GLN A 83 43.37 17.83 22.90
C GLN A 83 42.04 17.08 23.00
N ALA A 84 41.02 17.49 22.23
CA ALA A 84 39.73 16.87 22.19
C ALA A 84 39.45 16.30 20.80
N LYS A 85 38.80 15.16 20.79
CA LYS A 85 38.26 14.58 19.57
C LYS A 85 37.11 15.48 19.09
N ALA A 86 37.20 16.03 17.88
CA ALA A 86 36.03 16.55 17.24
C ALA A 86 35.02 15.40 17.13
N VAL A 87 33.90 15.52 17.84
CA VAL A 87 32.80 14.57 17.69
C VAL A 87 32.17 14.95 16.34
N GLY A 88 32.73 14.42 15.27
CA GLY A 88 32.06 14.45 13.98
C GLY A 88 30.70 13.73 14.14
N THR A 89 29.70 14.15 13.39
CA THR A 89 28.46 13.40 13.24
C THR A 89 28.87 11.94 12.95
N ILE A 90 28.56 11.03 13.86
CA ILE A 90 28.83 9.61 13.64
C ILE A 90 27.83 9.18 12.59
N SER A 91 28.23 9.27 11.33
CA SER A 91 27.51 8.59 10.26
C SER A 91 27.96 7.13 10.31
N PRO A 92 27.05 6.19 10.57
CA PRO A 92 27.42 4.78 10.50
C PRO A 92 28.03 4.47 9.15
N ALA A 93 29.07 3.65 9.12
CA ALA A 93 29.65 3.21 7.85
C ALA A 93 28.58 2.49 7.01
N ALA A 94 28.68 2.58 5.69
CA ALA A 94 27.73 1.91 4.80
C ALA A 94 27.65 0.40 5.11
N GLY A 95 26.45 -0.13 5.30
CA GLY A 95 26.20 -1.54 5.61
C GLY A 95 26.38 -1.95 7.07
N THR A 96 26.70 -1.01 8.01
CA THR A 96 26.87 -1.34 9.44
C THR A 96 25.58 -1.24 10.24
N VAL A 97 24.53 -0.60 9.70
CA VAL A 97 23.21 -0.57 10.32
C VAL A 97 22.48 -1.85 9.90
N ASN A 98 22.32 -2.77 10.83
CA ASN A 98 21.63 -4.05 10.64
C ASN A 98 20.44 -4.15 11.61
N ALA A 99 19.74 -5.30 11.62
CA ALA A 99 18.59 -5.52 12.49
C ALA A 99 18.92 -5.32 13.98
N ASP A 100 20.12 -5.71 14.43
CA ASP A 100 20.54 -5.57 15.82
C ASP A 100 20.85 -4.12 16.20
N SER A 101 20.97 -3.23 15.22
CA SER A 101 21.19 -1.79 15.40
C SER A 101 19.90 -1.03 15.71
N PHE A 102 18.75 -1.66 15.54
CA PHE A 102 17.43 -1.08 15.83
C PHE A 102 16.95 -1.57 17.20
N ASP A 103 16.63 -0.65 18.09
CA ASP A 103 15.89 -0.98 19.30
C ASP A 103 14.46 -1.39 18.95
N ASN A 104 13.85 -2.29 19.77
CA ASN A 104 12.46 -2.74 19.56
C ASN A 104 11.45 -1.59 19.60
N THR A 105 11.82 -0.45 20.18
CA THR A 105 10.99 0.75 20.27
C THR A 105 11.12 1.68 19.05
N VAL A 106 11.97 1.35 18.08
CA VAL A 106 12.17 2.19 16.87
C VAL A 106 10.86 2.44 16.10
N ILE A 107 9.89 1.55 16.24
CA ILE A 107 8.54 1.73 15.68
C ILE A 107 7.56 2.05 16.80
N SER A 108 7.50 1.21 17.84
CA SER A 108 6.50 1.32 18.92
C SER A 108 6.69 2.53 19.83
N GLY A 109 7.87 3.14 19.85
CA GLY A 109 8.17 4.36 20.60
C GLY A 109 7.63 5.65 19.95
N HIS A 110 7.17 5.58 18.70
CA HIS A 110 6.57 6.73 18.03
C HIS A 110 5.05 6.81 18.29
N THR A 111 4.51 8.02 18.18
CA THR A 111 3.06 8.22 18.27
C THR A 111 2.35 7.44 17.16
N ALA A 112 1.34 6.64 17.54
CA ALA A 112 0.56 5.88 16.58
C ALA A 112 -0.19 6.80 15.61
N LEU A 113 -0.21 6.43 14.32
CA LEU A 113 -1.08 7.06 13.35
C LEU A 113 -2.52 6.68 13.69
N ALA A 114 -3.34 7.65 14.11
CA ALA A 114 -4.73 7.44 14.53
C ALA A 114 -5.74 7.44 13.37
N ALA A 115 -5.28 7.52 12.13
CA ALA A 115 -6.10 7.55 10.92
C ALA A 115 -5.64 6.47 9.92
N THR A 116 -6.49 6.19 8.94
CA THR A 116 -6.08 5.35 7.80
C THR A 116 -4.91 6.03 7.07
N PRO A 117 -3.83 5.32 6.77
CA PRO A 117 -2.72 5.88 6.00
C PRO A 117 -3.20 6.47 4.67
N ALA A 118 -2.63 7.59 4.28
CA ALA A 118 -2.84 8.15 2.95
C ALA A 118 -2.18 7.27 1.89
N ASP A 119 -2.68 7.30 0.66
CA ASP A 119 -2.13 6.51 -0.45
C ASP A 119 -0.65 6.81 -0.74
N THR A 120 -0.19 8.00 -0.36
CA THR A 120 1.19 8.47 -0.51
C THR A 120 2.09 8.20 0.70
N ASP A 121 1.55 7.61 1.80
CA ASP A 121 2.38 7.21 2.94
C ASP A 121 3.28 6.05 2.54
N GLU A 122 4.54 6.11 2.95
CA GLU A 122 5.58 5.21 2.49
C GLU A 122 5.99 4.20 3.56
N PHE A 123 6.30 2.99 3.13
CA PHE A 123 6.82 1.91 3.98
C PHE A 123 8.14 1.40 3.41
N LEU A 124 9.02 0.96 4.29
CA LEU A 124 10.24 0.27 3.89
C LEU A 124 9.97 -1.22 3.72
N ILE A 125 10.39 -1.78 2.60
CA ILE A 125 10.31 -3.21 2.31
C ILE A 125 11.67 -3.75 1.87
N SER A 126 11.88 -5.05 2.04
CA SER A 126 13.00 -5.76 1.42
C SER A 126 12.52 -6.41 0.12
N ASP A 127 12.98 -5.91 -1.02
CA ASP A 127 12.72 -6.49 -2.34
C ASP A 127 13.98 -7.22 -2.82
N ALA A 128 13.93 -8.55 -2.79
CA ALA A 128 15.05 -9.43 -3.13
C ALA A 128 16.38 -9.06 -2.41
N GLY A 129 16.29 -8.68 -1.12
CA GLY A 129 17.43 -8.30 -0.31
C GLY A 129 17.84 -6.83 -0.44
N THR A 130 17.16 -6.04 -1.26
CA THR A 130 17.37 -4.59 -1.38
C THR A 130 16.26 -3.83 -0.65
N ILE A 131 16.63 -2.89 0.23
CA ILE A 131 15.65 -2.03 0.89
C ILE A 131 15.11 -1.03 -0.11
N LYS A 132 13.80 -1.03 -0.26
CA LYS A 132 13.04 -0.08 -1.08
C LYS A 132 11.90 0.53 -0.29
N ARG A 133 11.41 1.67 -0.75
CA ARG A 133 10.15 2.24 -0.26
C ARG A 133 8.99 1.76 -1.14
N ILE A 134 7.82 1.64 -0.54
CA ILE A 134 6.57 1.36 -1.24
C ILE A 134 5.47 2.25 -0.67
N ASP A 135 4.65 2.83 -1.53
CA ASP A 135 3.51 3.63 -1.12
C ASP A 135 2.38 2.73 -0.60
N PHE A 136 1.60 3.23 0.36
CA PHE A 136 0.45 2.51 0.92
C PHE A 136 -0.56 2.08 -0.15
N SER A 137 -0.72 2.89 -1.21
CA SER A 137 -1.56 2.54 -2.37
C SER A 137 -1.26 1.16 -2.97
N HIS A 138 -0.03 0.69 -2.85
CA HIS A 138 0.40 -0.63 -3.36
C HIS A 138 0.31 -1.74 -2.31
N ILE A 139 0.20 -1.40 -1.02
CA ILE A 139 0.14 -2.36 0.09
C ILE A 139 -1.29 -2.58 0.54
N LYS A 140 -2.12 -1.52 0.54
CA LYS A 140 -3.53 -1.64 0.92
C LYS A 140 -4.14 -2.77 0.11
N GLY A 141 -4.55 -3.82 0.83
CA GLY A 141 -5.12 -5.01 0.22
C GLY A 141 -6.27 -4.60 -0.70
N GLN A 142 -6.10 -4.77 -1.98
CA GLN A 142 -7.20 -4.73 -2.90
C GLN A 142 -8.06 -5.95 -2.57
N GLY A 143 -9.16 -5.72 -1.83
CA GLY A 143 -10.15 -6.77 -1.64
C GLY A 143 -10.51 -7.31 -3.03
N LYS A 144 -10.57 -8.63 -3.18
CA LYS A 144 -10.93 -9.24 -4.47
C LYS A 144 -12.30 -8.77 -4.96
N VAL A 145 -13.16 -8.22 -4.10
CA VAL A 145 -14.45 -7.60 -4.44
C VAL A 145 -14.28 -6.09 -4.46
N ALA A 146 -14.34 -5.48 -5.65
CA ALA A 146 -14.17 -4.03 -5.83
C ALA A 146 -15.47 -3.27 -5.60
N GLN A 147 -16.61 -3.82 -6.04
CA GLN A 147 -17.92 -3.23 -5.83
C GLN A 147 -19.01 -4.30 -5.75
N VAL A 148 -20.09 -3.94 -5.09
CA VAL A 148 -21.30 -4.75 -4.99
C VAL A 148 -22.48 -3.84 -5.30
N VAL A 149 -23.30 -4.25 -6.26
CA VAL A 149 -24.58 -3.60 -6.58
C VAL A 149 -25.72 -4.62 -6.40
N SER A 150 -26.87 -4.15 -5.95
CA SER A 150 -28.00 -5.03 -5.69
C SER A 150 -29.32 -4.36 -6.07
N ALA A 151 -30.28 -5.19 -6.47
CA ALA A 151 -31.66 -4.81 -6.66
C ALA A 151 -32.58 -5.81 -5.96
N VAL A 152 -33.58 -5.27 -5.27
CA VAL A 152 -34.66 -6.04 -4.64
C VAL A 152 -35.97 -5.51 -5.19
N ASN A 153 -36.84 -6.42 -5.64
CA ASN A 153 -38.16 -6.02 -6.13
C ASN A 153 -39.21 -7.03 -5.67
N THR A 154 -40.29 -6.53 -5.10
CA THR A 154 -41.40 -7.33 -4.58
C THR A 154 -42.66 -7.22 -5.44
N SER A 155 -42.66 -6.39 -6.48
CA SER A 155 -43.81 -6.30 -7.42
C SER A 155 -43.93 -7.59 -8.24
N GLU A 156 -45.13 -8.06 -8.43
CA GLU A 156 -45.39 -9.23 -9.26
C GLU A 156 -45.01 -8.96 -10.72
N TYR A 157 -44.32 -9.92 -11.33
CA TYR A 157 -44.18 -10.05 -12.76
C TYR A 157 -44.93 -11.29 -13.19
N SER A 158 -45.66 -11.24 -14.31
CA SER A 158 -46.27 -12.42 -14.90
C SER A 158 -46.18 -12.37 -16.43
N THR A 159 -46.12 -13.55 -17.03
CA THR A 159 -46.13 -13.71 -18.47
C THR A 159 -46.83 -14.99 -18.89
N THR A 160 -47.56 -14.91 -19.99
CA THR A 160 -48.11 -16.06 -20.72
C THR A 160 -47.40 -16.25 -22.07
N SER A 161 -46.43 -15.41 -22.37
CA SER A 161 -45.74 -15.36 -23.66
C SER A 161 -44.75 -16.51 -23.81
N SER A 162 -44.74 -17.10 -25.00
CA SER A 162 -43.68 -18.02 -25.44
C SER A 162 -42.39 -17.31 -25.89
N SER A 163 -42.45 -15.98 -26.03
CA SER A 163 -41.30 -15.15 -26.30
C SER A 163 -40.74 -14.57 -25.00
N TYR A 164 -39.42 -14.38 -24.95
CA TYR A 164 -38.77 -13.76 -23.79
C TYR A 164 -39.19 -12.32 -23.61
N SER A 165 -39.47 -11.92 -22.36
CA SER A 165 -39.66 -10.54 -21.93
C SER A 165 -38.88 -10.24 -20.65
N ASP A 166 -38.47 -9.00 -20.45
CA ASP A 166 -37.69 -8.60 -19.27
C ASP A 166 -38.50 -8.83 -17.99
N ILE A 167 -37.92 -9.51 -17.01
CA ILE A 167 -38.54 -9.70 -15.69
C ILE A 167 -38.36 -8.40 -14.93
N THR A 168 -39.46 -7.65 -14.72
CA THR A 168 -39.44 -6.38 -14.02
C THR A 168 -38.73 -6.48 -12.67
N GLY A 169 -37.69 -5.64 -12.44
CA GLY A 169 -36.95 -5.58 -11.22
C GLY A 169 -35.78 -6.58 -11.08
N LEU A 170 -35.47 -7.32 -12.14
CA LEU A 170 -34.25 -8.11 -12.27
C LEU A 170 -33.34 -7.52 -13.34
N THR A 171 -32.94 -6.27 -13.12
CA THR A 171 -32.00 -5.52 -13.95
C THR A 171 -31.03 -4.78 -13.04
N LEU A 172 -29.74 -4.87 -13.32
CA LEU A 172 -28.67 -4.18 -12.60
C LEU A 172 -27.62 -3.64 -13.56
N ASP A 173 -27.18 -2.44 -13.29
CA ASP A 173 -26.05 -1.82 -13.97
C ASP A 173 -24.80 -1.90 -13.09
N ILE A 174 -23.68 -2.26 -13.69
CA ILE A 174 -22.36 -2.28 -13.04
C ILE A 174 -21.31 -1.74 -14.00
N THR A 175 -20.37 -0.96 -13.50
CA THR A 175 -19.23 -0.47 -14.28
C THR A 175 -17.94 -1.05 -13.72
N PRO A 176 -17.39 -2.11 -14.36
CA PRO A 176 -16.16 -2.71 -13.86
C PRO A 176 -14.99 -1.71 -13.90
N SER A 177 -14.12 -1.77 -12.90
CA SER A 177 -12.96 -0.88 -12.77
C SER A 177 -11.83 -1.24 -13.73
N ALA A 178 -11.81 -2.48 -14.24
CA ALA A 178 -10.81 -2.96 -15.19
C ALA A 178 -11.41 -3.95 -16.20
N THR A 179 -10.83 -4.01 -17.40
CA THR A 179 -11.24 -4.98 -18.43
C THR A 179 -10.92 -6.43 -18.06
N SER A 180 -10.01 -6.66 -17.11
CA SER A 180 -9.69 -7.98 -16.57
C SER A 180 -10.65 -8.42 -15.46
N SER A 181 -11.46 -7.51 -14.91
CA SER A 181 -12.43 -7.83 -13.85
C SER A 181 -13.47 -8.83 -14.33
N LYS A 182 -13.89 -9.69 -13.39
CA LYS A 182 -15.05 -10.58 -13.58
C LYS A 182 -16.24 -10.05 -12.81
N VAL A 183 -17.43 -10.41 -13.21
CA VAL A 183 -18.66 -10.05 -12.52
C VAL A 183 -19.38 -11.31 -12.07
N LEU A 184 -19.54 -11.49 -10.77
CA LEU A 184 -20.34 -12.55 -10.19
C LEU A 184 -21.78 -12.06 -10.05
N ILE A 185 -22.69 -12.69 -10.79
CA ILE A 185 -24.12 -12.43 -10.74
C ILE A 185 -24.78 -13.50 -9.88
N MET A 186 -25.55 -13.07 -8.88
CA MET A 186 -26.38 -13.94 -8.06
C MET A 186 -27.83 -13.45 -8.15
N MET A 187 -28.75 -14.37 -8.35
CA MET A 187 -30.19 -14.12 -8.39
C MET A 187 -30.90 -15.11 -7.50
N GLN A 188 -31.88 -14.63 -6.77
CA GLN A 188 -32.88 -15.44 -6.08
C GLN A 188 -34.26 -14.90 -6.40
N MET A 189 -35.19 -15.79 -6.67
CA MET A 189 -36.54 -15.41 -7.03
C MET A 189 -37.54 -16.43 -6.48
N THR A 190 -38.57 -15.93 -5.81
CA THR A 190 -39.78 -16.74 -5.56
C THR A 190 -40.63 -16.71 -6.80
N ASN A 191 -40.93 -17.87 -7.34
CA ASN A 191 -41.67 -18.00 -8.58
C ASN A 191 -42.84 -18.98 -8.47
N ARG A 192 -43.78 -18.87 -9.38
CA ARG A 192 -44.93 -19.75 -9.50
C ARG A 192 -45.17 -20.05 -10.97
N VAL A 193 -45.50 -21.27 -11.26
CA VAL A 193 -46.12 -21.65 -12.54
C VAL A 193 -47.51 -22.15 -12.28
N ALA A 194 -48.47 -21.67 -13.10
CA ALA A 194 -49.85 -22.12 -13.07
C ALA A 194 -50.13 -22.87 -14.37
N ASN A 195 -50.69 -24.06 -14.25
CA ASN A 195 -50.85 -24.98 -15.39
C ASN A 195 -52.08 -24.75 -16.25
N GLY A 196 -53.07 -23.99 -15.75
CA GLY A 196 -54.30 -23.75 -16.51
C GLY A 196 -55.00 -24.99 -16.99
N GLY A 197 -54.86 -26.14 -16.27
CA GLY A 197 -55.44 -27.42 -16.67
C GLY A 197 -54.50 -28.31 -17.50
N ALA A 198 -53.29 -27.91 -17.80
CA ALA A 198 -52.32 -28.74 -18.52
C ALA A 198 -51.54 -29.66 -17.57
N ASN A 199 -51.05 -30.82 -18.07
CA ASN A 199 -50.29 -31.77 -17.27
C ASN A 199 -48.88 -31.29 -16.88
N THR A 200 -48.37 -30.25 -17.52
CA THR A 200 -47.07 -29.64 -17.24
C THR A 200 -47.12 -28.15 -17.46
N ALA A 201 -46.55 -27.41 -16.54
CA ALA A 201 -46.31 -25.99 -16.68
C ALA A 201 -44.80 -25.70 -16.48
N ARG A 202 -44.26 -24.79 -17.25
CA ARG A 202 -42.82 -24.47 -17.24
C ARG A 202 -42.58 -22.98 -17.35
N GLY A 203 -41.69 -22.48 -16.50
CA GLY A 203 -41.08 -21.16 -16.63
C GLY A 203 -39.61 -21.30 -17.02
N THR A 204 -39.22 -20.66 -18.10
CA THR A 204 -37.81 -20.58 -18.54
C THR A 204 -37.31 -19.18 -18.30
N VAL A 205 -36.13 -19.09 -17.76
CA VAL A 205 -35.47 -17.81 -17.45
C VAL A 205 -34.11 -17.78 -18.15
N LYS A 206 -33.67 -16.62 -18.62
CA LYS A 206 -32.33 -16.44 -19.15
C LYS A 206 -31.68 -15.18 -18.59
N LEU A 207 -30.37 -15.25 -18.40
CA LEU A 207 -29.52 -14.12 -18.06
C LEU A 207 -28.94 -13.52 -19.33
N LEU A 208 -28.97 -12.18 -19.40
CA LEU A 208 -28.35 -11.39 -20.45
C LEU A 208 -27.35 -10.42 -19.87
N ARG A 209 -26.33 -10.13 -20.67
CA ARG A 209 -25.47 -8.95 -20.54
C ARG A 209 -25.80 -8.04 -21.72
N ASP A 210 -26.33 -6.87 -21.43
CA ASP A 210 -26.89 -5.96 -22.45
C ASP A 210 -27.88 -6.66 -23.36
N SER A 211 -27.51 -6.96 -24.60
CA SER A 211 -28.29 -7.74 -25.56
C SER A 211 -27.78 -9.17 -25.79
N THR A 212 -26.65 -9.53 -25.13
CA THR A 212 -26.02 -10.85 -25.32
C THR A 212 -26.59 -11.85 -24.34
N ASP A 213 -27.08 -12.98 -24.86
CA ASP A 213 -27.53 -14.11 -24.06
C ASP A 213 -26.32 -14.80 -23.40
N LEU A 214 -26.28 -14.85 -22.07
CA LEU A 214 -25.21 -15.51 -21.32
C LEU A 214 -25.59 -16.95 -20.97
N GLN A 215 -26.76 -17.15 -20.39
CA GLN A 215 -27.20 -18.46 -19.97
C GLN A 215 -28.71 -18.55 -19.96
N GLU A 216 -29.25 -19.62 -20.54
CA GLU A 216 -30.67 -20.02 -20.42
C GLU A 216 -30.81 -21.10 -19.35
N MET A 217 -31.78 -20.92 -18.46
CA MET A 217 -32.19 -21.90 -17.46
C MET A 217 -33.56 -22.45 -17.86
N SER A 218 -33.55 -23.47 -18.71
CA SER A 218 -34.76 -24.23 -19.06
C SER A 218 -35.28 -24.92 -17.82
N TYR A 219 -36.56 -24.88 -17.58
CA TYR A 219 -37.18 -25.46 -16.38
C TYR A 219 -36.82 -24.78 -15.05
N PHE A 220 -36.55 -23.51 -15.07
CA PHE A 220 -36.29 -22.74 -13.84
C PHE A 220 -37.48 -22.87 -12.86
N ALA A 221 -38.68 -22.97 -13.39
CA ALA A 221 -39.88 -23.35 -12.67
C ALA A 221 -40.57 -24.44 -13.46
N GLN A 222 -40.86 -25.57 -12.84
CA GLN A 222 -41.62 -26.66 -13.48
C GLN A 222 -42.63 -27.25 -12.51
N LEU A 223 -43.85 -27.37 -13.00
CA LEU A 223 -44.90 -28.19 -12.41
C LEU A 223 -45.18 -29.35 -13.34
N SER A 224 -45.11 -30.57 -12.85
CA SER A 224 -45.52 -31.76 -13.56
C SER A 224 -46.59 -32.48 -12.70
N ILE A 225 -47.77 -32.63 -13.23
CA ILE A 225 -48.89 -33.27 -12.52
C ILE A 225 -49.25 -34.59 -13.25
N GLY A 226 -49.19 -35.69 -12.49
CA GLY A 226 -49.98 -36.87 -12.85
C GLY A 226 -51.45 -36.63 -12.51
N ASN A 227 -52.32 -37.50 -12.74
CA ASN A 227 -53.80 -37.45 -12.62
C ASN A 227 -54.41 -36.81 -11.36
N GLY A 228 -53.95 -35.65 -10.91
CA GLY A 228 -54.48 -34.96 -9.74
C GLY A 228 -53.85 -33.57 -9.53
N ASN A 229 -54.73 -32.65 -9.20
CA ASN A 229 -54.43 -31.25 -8.94
C ASN A 229 -53.23 -31.03 -8.00
N PRO A 230 -52.25 -30.16 -8.30
CA PRO A 230 -52.42 -28.73 -8.02
C PRO A 230 -52.39 -27.87 -9.27
N ASP A 231 -53.17 -26.79 -9.29
CA ASP A 231 -53.21 -25.80 -10.39
C ASP A 231 -51.96 -24.94 -10.46
N SER A 232 -51.10 -25.00 -9.44
CA SER A 232 -49.88 -24.20 -9.40
C SER A 232 -48.88 -24.72 -8.40
N LEU A 233 -47.61 -24.43 -8.64
CA LEU A 233 -46.48 -24.64 -7.74
C LEU A 233 -45.75 -23.34 -7.48
N ILE A 234 -45.52 -23.01 -6.21
CA ILE A 234 -44.67 -21.91 -5.78
C ILE A 234 -43.36 -22.50 -5.23
N HIS A 235 -42.25 -22.01 -5.69
CA HIS A 235 -40.95 -22.37 -5.16
C HIS A 235 -39.95 -21.22 -5.29
N SER A 236 -38.83 -21.34 -4.61
CA SER A 236 -37.70 -20.38 -4.74
C SER A 236 -36.63 -21.00 -5.64
N GLY A 237 -36.24 -20.24 -6.66
CA GLY A 237 -35.11 -20.56 -7.52
C GLY A 237 -33.97 -19.61 -7.31
N SER A 238 -32.75 -20.09 -7.46
CA SER A 238 -31.53 -19.27 -7.44
C SER A 238 -30.68 -19.59 -8.65
N HIS A 239 -29.86 -18.60 -9.04
CA HIS A 239 -28.89 -18.73 -10.11
C HIS A 239 -27.63 -17.97 -9.75
N ILE A 240 -26.47 -18.54 -10.05
CA ILE A 240 -25.17 -17.95 -9.87
C ILE A 240 -24.41 -18.09 -11.17
N TYR A 241 -23.85 -16.98 -11.64
CA TYR A 241 -23.08 -16.94 -12.88
C TYR A 241 -21.87 -16.02 -12.73
N LEU A 242 -20.71 -16.47 -13.18
CA LEU A 242 -19.49 -15.66 -13.22
C LEU A 242 -19.19 -15.26 -14.65
N ASP A 243 -19.36 -14.00 -14.96
CA ASP A 243 -19.07 -13.42 -16.27
C ASP A 243 -17.68 -12.84 -16.36
N SER A 244 -17.14 -12.79 -17.58
CA SER A 244 -15.89 -12.11 -17.94
C SER A 244 -16.20 -11.11 -19.05
N PRO A 245 -16.70 -9.92 -18.71
CA PRO A 245 -17.22 -8.98 -19.69
C PRO A 245 -16.14 -8.32 -20.55
N SER A 246 -14.89 -8.31 -20.13
CA SER A 246 -13.77 -7.66 -20.80
C SER A 246 -14.03 -6.19 -21.12
N SER A 247 -14.72 -5.48 -20.24
CA SER A 247 -15.14 -4.08 -20.40
C SER A 247 -14.97 -3.31 -19.10
N SER A 248 -14.63 -2.05 -19.22
CA SER A 248 -14.65 -1.04 -18.13
C SER A 248 -15.77 -0.01 -18.34
N SER A 249 -16.62 -0.20 -19.33
CA SER A 249 -17.85 0.58 -19.52
C SER A 249 -19.00 0.03 -18.70
N GLN A 250 -20.04 0.83 -18.48
CA GLN A 250 -21.26 0.35 -17.86
C GLN A 250 -21.85 -0.81 -18.62
N ILE A 251 -22.29 -1.83 -17.90
CA ILE A 251 -22.89 -3.06 -18.39
C ILE A 251 -24.19 -3.27 -17.65
N THR A 252 -25.23 -3.64 -18.39
CA THR A 252 -26.53 -3.99 -17.84
C THR A 252 -26.72 -5.50 -17.83
N TYR A 253 -26.86 -6.08 -16.63
CA TYR A 253 -27.31 -7.47 -16.49
C TYR A 253 -28.79 -7.52 -16.21
N LYS A 254 -29.49 -8.40 -16.90
CA LYS A 254 -30.93 -8.57 -16.72
C LYS A 254 -31.37 -10.01 -16.92
N TYR A 255 -32.52 -10.34 -16.34
CA TYR A 255 -33.17 -11.59 -16.54
C TYR A 255 -34.46 -11.43 -17.39
N GLN A 256 -34.64 -12.32 -18.31
CA GLN A 256 -35.87 -12.47 -19.11
C GLN A 256 -36.55 -13.77 -18.78
N GLY A 257 -37.88 -13.76 -18.87
CA GLY A 257 -38.73 -14.94 -18.66
C GLY A 257 -39.64 -15.23 -19.84
N LYS A 258 -39.94 -16.50 -20.05
CA LYS A 258 -40.99 -16.98 -20.96
C LYS A 258 -41.69 -18.20 -20.37
N THR A 259 -42.81 -18.56 -20.94
CA THR A 259 -43.55 -19.78 -20.62
C THR A 259 -44.09 -20.43 -21.89
N GLY A 260 -44.50 -21.69 -21.84
CA GLY A 260 -44.91 -22.43 -23.04
C GLY A 260 -46.40 -22.56 -23.24
N ALA A 261 -47.32 -21.87 -22.64
CA ALA A 261 -48.79 -21.87 -22.79
C ALA A 261 -49.54 -21.69 -21.44
N GLN A 262 -48.83 -21.45 -20.36
CA GLN A 262 -49.37 -21.28 -19.03
C GLN A 262 -48.95 -19.90 -18.51
N THR A 263 -49.14 -19.63 -17.21
CA THR A 263 -48.66 -18.37 -16.63
C THR A 263 -47.45 -18.66 -15.74
N PHE A 264 -46.37 -17.96 -16.02
CA PHE A 264 -45.17 -17.88 -15.16
C PHE A 264 -45.21 -16.57 -14.37
N TYR A 265 -45.04 -16.67 -13.07
CA TYR A 265 -45.02 -15.55 -12.14
C TYR A 265 -43.66 -15.45 -11.44
N ALA A 266 -43.22 -14.24 -11.16
CA ALA A 266 -42.10 -13.95 -10.27
C ALA A 266 -42.51 -12.89 -9.23
N TYR A 267 -42.29 -13.19 -7.97
CA TYR A 267 -42.73 -12.37 -6.83
C TYR A 267 -41.56 -11.63 -6.20
N VAL A 268 -41.01 -12.16 -5.11
CA VAL A 268 -39.82 -11.58 -4.49
C VAL A 268 -38.60 -11.90 -5.35
N LYS A 269 -37.89 -10.86 -5.76
CA LYS A 269 -36.76 -10.96 -6.68
C LYS A 269 -35.59 -10.19 -6.09
N ASN A 270 -34.47 -10.87 -5.94
CA ASN A 270 -33.22 -10.29 -5.50
C ASN A 270 -32.14 -10.57 -6.57
N MET A 271 -31.39 -9.55 -6.90
CA MET A 271 -30.23 -9.67 -7.79
C MET A 271 -29.04 -8.92 -7.20
N ILE A 272 -27.90 -9.56 -7.25
CA ILE A 272 -26.62 -8.97 -6.79
C ILE A 272 -25.61 -9.17 -7.90
N ALA A 273 -24.84 -8.15 -8.19
CA ALA A 273 -23.66 -8.24 -9.02
C ALA A 273 -22.44 -7.76 -8.21
N MET A 274 -21.38 -8.55 -8.22
CA MET A 274 -20.11 -8.26 -7.54
C MET A 274 -18.98 -8.21 -8.55
N GLU A 275 -18.23 -7.12 -8.56
CA GLU A 275 -16.98 -7.07 -9.32
C GLU A 275 -15.89 -7.82 -8.57
N ILE A 276 -15.30 -8.80 -9.24
CA ILE A 276 -14.16 -9.59 -8.76
C ILE A 276 -12.92 -9.15 -9.52
N LEU A 277 -11.95 -8.60 -8.82
CA LEU A 277 -10.66 -8.22 -9.39
C LEU A 277 -9.81 -9.46 -9.70
N SER A 278 -9.17 -9.46 -10.83
CA SER A 278 -8.26 -10.55 -11.27
C SER A 278 -6.85 -10.39 -10.72
#